data_c232dd98a91a83fe1c2d3c39a9ae4832
#
_entry.id   c232dd98a91a83fe1c2d3c39a9ae4832
#
_cell.length_a   1.000
_cell.length_b   1.000
_cell.length_c   1.000
_cell.angle_alpha   90.00
_cell.angle_beta   90.00
_cell.angle_gamma   90.00
#
_symmetry.space_group_name_H-M   'P 1'
#
loop_
_entity.id
_entity.type
_entity.pdbx_description
1 polymer ?
#
loop_
_entity_poly.entity_id
_entity_poly.type
_entity_poly.pdbx_seq_one_letter_code
_entity_poly.pdbx_strand_id
1 'polypeptide(L)'
;MEDIYVLGVDIGGSHIACQLVNLSDCSLIENTYAEVKVAENQSAGIILAAWEKALKECMGKAAGKIIRGIGVAMPSPFDFVQGIAMADHKFASLKGLNIRQELSRVTGILPSSILFTNDAAAFGMGAWRLNGSRDRHLIGVTLGTGFGACFIVDGCYATYGPGVPIGGELWNYPFRGVIAEDYVSTRWFEKRFAELTGEAIHGVKGMIDLYQAGKYKTETERSWCPL
;
A
#
# COMPACT_ATOMS: atom_id res chain seq x y z
N MET A 1 -22.93 6.06 -20.69
CA MET A 1 -21.45 6.00 -20.93
C MET A 1 -21.09 4.53 -21.03
N GLU A 2 -20.17 4.20 -21.93
CA GLU A 2 -19.66 2.83 -22.03
C GLU A 2 -18.82 2.51 -20.81
N ASP A 3 -18.98 1.32 -20.23
CA ASP A 3 -18.22 0.88 -19.06
C ASP A 3 -16.74 0.74 -19.41
N ILE A 4 -15.87 1.32 -18.58
CA ILE A 4 -14.41 1.25 -18.75
C ILE A 4 -13.85 0.41 -17.61
N TYR A 5 -13.29 -0.73 -17.93
CA TYR A 5 -12.70 -1.64 -16.94
C TYR A 5 -11.19 -1.53 -16.90
N VAL A 6 -10.65 -1.52 -15.68
CA VAL A 6 -9.21 -1.56 -15.41
C VAL A 6 -8.90 -2.57 -14.31
N LEU A 7 -7.67 -3.05 -14.27
CA LEU A 7 -7.17 -3.80 -13.12
C LEU A 7 -6.67 -2.83 -12.05
N GLY A 8 -7.22 -2.92 -10.86
CA GLY A 8 -6.60 -2.39 -9.65
C GLY A 8 -5.66 -3.44 -9.07
N VAL A 9 -4.42 -3.07 -8.84
CA VAL A 9 -3.37 -3.96 -8.33
C VAL A 9 -2.72 -3.34 -7.10
N ASP A 10 -2.66 -4.10 -6.01
CA ASP A 10 -1.95 -3.74 -4.78
C ASP A 10 -0.77 -4.68 -4.57
N ILE A 11 0.43 -4.12 -4.51
CA ILE A 11 1.68 -4.85 -4.27
C ILE A 11 2.19 -4.51 -2.89
N GLY A 12 2.01 -5.44 -1.96
CA GLY A 12 2.52 -5.36 -0.60
C GLY A 12 3.73 -6.26 -0.36
N GLY A 13 4.44 -6.07 0.74
CA GLY A 13 5.65 -6.84 1.07
C GLY A 13 5.44 -8.36 1.25
N SER A 14 4.21 -8.82 1.36
CA SER A 14 3.86 -10.23 1.61
C SER A 14 2.88 -10.83 0.60
N HIS A 15 2.35 -10.04 -0.32
CA HIS A 15 1.33 -10.46 -1.28
C HIS A 15 1.22 -9.49 -2.46
N ILE A 16 0.58 -9.96 -3.52
CA ILE A 16 -0.06 -9.15 -4.54
C ILE A 16 -1.55 -9.45 -4.52
N ALA A 17 -2.38 -8.40 -4.55
CA ALA A 17 -3.81 -8.51 -4.75
C ALA A 17 -4.23 -7.75 -6.01
N CYS A 18 -5.23 -8.25 -6.72
CA CYS A 18 -5.80 -7.55 -7.86
C CYS A 18 -7.30 -7.80 -7.99
N GLN A 19 -7.99 -6.79 -8.51
CA GLN A 19 -9.41 -6.85 -8.79
C GLN A 19 -9.78 -5.97 -9.97
N LEU A 20 -10.82 -6.35 -10.71
CA LEU A 20 -11.34 -5.54 -11.81
C LEU A 20 -12.21 -4.40 -11.24
N VAL A 21 -12.01 -3.22 -11.78
CA VAL A 21 -12.73 -1.99 -11.39
C VAL A 21 -13.42 -1.39 -12.60
N ASN A 22 -14.67 -0.99 -12.46
CA ASN A 22 -15.37 -0.16 -13.43
C ASN A 22 -15.09 1.32 -13.10
N LEU A 23 -14.39 2.02 -13.98
CA LEU A 23 -14.08 3.45 -13.77
C LEU A 23 -15.28 4.36 -13.93
N SER A 24 -16.36 3.92 -14.57
CA SER A 24 -17.55 4.76 -14.82
C SER A 24 -18.29 5.09 -13.50
N ASP A 25 -18.25 4.18 -12.54
CA ASP A 25 -18.87 4.33 -11.21
C ASP A 25 -17.94 3.99 -10.04
N CYS A 26 -16.69 3.62 -10.33
CA CYS A 26 -15.68 3.16 -9.37
C CYS A 26 -16.11 1.89 -8.60
N SER A 27 -16.98 1.07 -9.17
CA SER A 27 -17.38 -0.19 -8.53
C SER A 27 -16.33 -1.28 -8.72
N LEU A 28 -16.17 -2.12 -7.71
CA LEU A 28 -15.40 -3.36 -7.79
C LEU A 28 -16.26 -4.43 -8.46
N ILE A 29 -15.69 -5.12 -9.44
CA ILE A 29 -16.39 -6.21 -10.10
C ILE A 29 -16.30 -7.46 -9.22
N GLU A 30 -17.45 -7.90 -8.74
CA GLU A 30 -17.55 -9.09 -7.89
C GLU A 30 -16.91 -10.32 -8.56
N ASN A 31 -16.38 -11.22 -7.73
CA ASN A 31 -15.76 -12.48 -8.12
C ASN A 31 -14.51 -12.38 -9.00
N THR A 32 -13.96 -11.16 -9.24
CA THR A 32 -12.71 -11.00 -9.99
C THR A 32 -11.49 -10.88 -9.07
N TYR A 33 -11.67 -10.77 -7.76
CA TYR A 33 -10.56 -10.70 -6.81
C TYR A 33 -9.63 -11.92 -6.92
N ALA A 34 -8.34 -11.65 -6.94
CA ALA A 34 -7.29 -12.64 -6.87
C ALA A 34 -6.15 -12.12 -5.97
N GLU A 35 -5.60 -13.01 -5.15
CA GLU A 35 -4.48 -12.72 -4.26
C GLU A 35 -3.49 -13.87 -4.29
N VAL A 36 -2.20 -13.55 -4.37
CA VAL A 36 -1.11 -14.50 -4.26
C VAL A 36 -0.11 -14.02 -3.22
N LYS A 37 0.16 -14.85 -2.22
CA LYS A 37 1.20 -14.57 -1.21
C LYS A 37 2.58 -14.76 -1.82
N VAL A 38 3.44 -13.79 -1.61
CA VAL A 38 4.85 -13.83 -2.01
C VAL A 38 5.64 -12.87 -1.12
N ALA A 39 6.70 -13.36 -0.50
CA ALA A 39 7.54 -12.51 0.36
C ALA A 39 8.48 -11.64 -0.50
N GLU A 40 8.65 -10.39 -0.10
CA GLU A 40 9.46 -9.39 -0.79
C GLU A 40 10.95 -9.74 -0.89
N ASN A 41 11.45 -10.66 -0.06
CA ASN A 41 12.84 -11.11 -0.04
C ASN A 41 13.14 -12.31 -0.97
N GLN A 42 12.17 -12.76 -1.74
CA GLN A 42 12.35 -13.81 -2.72
C GLN A 42 13.13 -13.32 -3.96
N SER A 43 13.58 -14.26 -4.79
CA SER A 43 14.20 -13.92 -6.06
C SER A 43 13.21 -13.24 -7.00
N ALA A 44 13.71 -12.38 -7.91
CA ALA A 44 12.88 -11.69 -8.90
C ALA A 44 11.97 -12.65 -9.68
N GLY A 45 12.48 -13.81 -10.09
CA GLY A 45 11.69 -14.81 -10.82
C GLY A 45 10.50 -15.34 -10.04
N ILE A 46 10.67 -15.59 -8.73
CA ILE A 46 9.58 -16.06 -7.84
C ILE A 46 8.53 -14.97 -7.66
N ILE A 47 8.99 -13.74 -7.42
CA ILE A 47 8.09 -12.59 -7.23
C ILE A 47 7.27 -12.34 -8.50
N LEU A 48 7.93 -12.23 -9.66
CA LEU A 48 7.26 -11.97 -10.93
C LEU A 48 6.31 -13.11 -11.33
N ALA A 49 6.66 -14.37 -11.06
CA ALA A 49 5.77 -15.50 -11.30
C ALA A 49 4.51 -15.46 -10.41
N ALA A 50 4.63 -15.05 -9.15
CA ALA A 50 3.49 -14.86 -8.26
C ALA A 50 2.58 -13.72 -8.75
N TRP A 51 3.17 -12.61 -9.21
CA TRP A 51 2.42 -11.50 -9.79
C TRP A 51 1.70 -11.90 -11.08
N GLU A 52 2.39 -12.60 -11.98
CA GLU A 52 1.79 -13.15 -13.19
C GLU A 52 0.60 -14.06 -12.89
N LYS A 53 0.72 -14.93 -11.88
CA LYS A 53 -0.36 -15.83 -11.45
C LYS A 53 -1.58 -15.04 -10.98
N ALA A 54 -1.42 -14.04 -10.11
CA ALA A 54 -2.52 -13.22 -9.60
C ALA A 54 -3.23 -12.45 -10.74
N LEU A 55 -2.45 -11.82 -11.62
CA LEU A 55 -2.98 -11.05 -12.75
C LEU A 55 -3.77 -11.94 -13.73
N LYS A 56 -3.21 -13.10 -14.11
CA LYS A 56 -3.89 -14.04 -15.00
C LYS A 56 -5.16 -14.60 -14.38
N GLU A 57 -5.16 -14.88 -13.07
CA GLU A 57 -6.34 -15.34 -12.35
C GLU A 57 -7.44 -14.28 -12.36
N CYS A 58 -7.11 -13.02 -12.03
CA CYS A 58 -8.04 -11.91 -12.04
C CYS A 58 -8.60 -11.67 -13.45
N MET A 59 -7.73 -11.61 -14.47
CA MET A 59 -8.14 -11.43 -15.87
C MET A 59 -9.00 -12.59 -16.38
N GLY A 60 -8.72 -13.81 -16.00
CA GLY A 60 -9.52 -15.00 -16.35
C GLY A 60 -10.95 -14.92 -15.81
N LYS A 61 -11.17 -14.21 -14.71
CA LYS A 61 -12.48 -13.97 -14.11
C LYS A 61 -13.23 -12.78 -14.73
N ALA A 62 -12.61 -12.04 -15.66
CA ALA A 62 -13.18 -10.82 -16.23
C ALA A 62 -14.42 -11.04 -17.13
N ALA A 63 -14.79 -12.29 -17.43
CA ALA A 63 -16.02 -12.66 -18.15
C ALA A 63 -16.26 -11.86 -19.45
N GLY A 64 -15.22 -11.75 -20.28
CA GLY A 64 -15.30 -11.05 -21.59
C GLY A 64 -15.24 -9.53 -21.53
N LYS A 65 -15.07 -8.92 -20.34
CA LYS A 65 -14.87 -7.47 -20.21
C LYS A 65 -13.52 -7.05 -20.80
N ILE A 66 -13.52 -5.95 -21.55
CA ILE A 66 -12.30 -5.41 -22.15
C ILE A 66 -11.57 -4.56 -21.11
N ILE A 67 -10.39 -5.00 -20.68
CA ILE A 67 -9.55 -4.30 -19.72
C ILE A 67 -8.72 -3.25 -20.46
N ARG A 68 -8.88 -1.97 -20.13
CA ARG A 68 -8.28 -0.83 -20.82
C ARG A 68 -6.97 -0.36 -20.17
N GLY A 69 -6.68 -0.75 -18.93
CA GLY A 69 -5.49 -0.32 -18.21
C GLY A 69 -5.28 -1.03 -16.90
N ILE A 70 -4.19 -0.65 -16.23
CA ILE A 70 -3.81 -1.16 -14.91
C ILE A 70 -3.44 0.04 -14.02
N GLY A 71 -4.04 0.14 -12.83
CA GLY A 71 -3.58 1.00 -11.75
C GLY A 71 -2.87 0.18 -10.70
N VAL A 72 -1.62 0.51 -10.40
CA VAL A 72 -0.76 -0.24 -9.49
C VAL A 72 -0.40 0.61 -8.27
N ALA A 73 -0.78 0.16 -7.09
CA ALA A 73 -0.25 0.63 -5.83
C ALA A 73 1.07 -0.10 -5.56
N MET A 74 2.16 0.65 -5.38
CA MET A 74 3.51 0.13 -5.23
C MET A 74 4.22 0.82 -4.07
N PRO A 75 4.90 0.08 -3.16
CA PRO A 75 5.64 0.70 -2.07
C PRO A 75 6.85 1.49 -2.57
N SER A 76 7.20 2.57 -1.87
CA SER A 76 8.43 3.35 -2.10
C SER A 76 9.66 2.62 -1.54
N PRO A 77 10.89 2.89 -2.09
CA PRO A 77 11.19 3.75 -3.22
C PRO A 77 10.95 3.08 -4.59
N PHE A 78 10.26 3.80 -5.46
CA PHE A 78 9.89 3.35 -6.81
C PHE A 78 9.84 4.56 -7.76
N ASP A 79 10.33 4.43 -8.99
CA ASP A 79 10.11 5.46 -10.01
C ASP A 79 8.73 5.29 -10.64
N PHE A 80 7.76 6.00 -10.12
CA PHE A 80 6.35 5.92 -10.54
C PHE A 80 6.12 6.40 -11.99
N VAL A 81 6.99 7.27 -12.50
CA VAL A 81 6.91 7.79 -13.87
C VAL A 81 7.46 6.78 -14.88
N GLN A 82 8.63 6.22 -14.61
CA GLN A 82 9.27 5.24 -15.50
C GLN A 82 8.76 3.80 -15.26
N GLY A 83 8.23 3.52 -14.07
CA GLY A 83 7.80 2.18 -13.66
C GLY A 83 8.97 1.27 -13.28
N ILE A 84 10.02 1.84 -12.65
CA ILE A 84 11.26 1.13 -12.32
C ILE A 84 11.37 0.93 -10.80
N ALA A 85 11.64 -0.31 -10.38
CA ALA A 85 11.88 -0.63 -8.98
C ALA A 85 13.24 -0.07 -8.52
N MET A 86 13.25 0.66 -7.38
CA MET A 86 14.43 1.36 -6.88
C MET A 86 14.87 0.93 -5.48
N ALA A 87 14.07 0.12 -4.79
CA ALA A 87 14.30 -0.24 -3.40
C ALA A 87 15.51 -1.17 -3.20
N ASP A 88 16.27 -0.93 -2.13
CA ASP A 88 17.39 -1.76 -1.70
C ASP A 88 17.02 -2.76 -0.61
N HIS A 89 15.90 -2.57 0.08
CA HIS A 89 15.50 -3.35 1.25
C HIS A 89 14.16 -4.06 1.08
N LYS A 90 13.20 -3.47 0.34
CA LYS A 90 11.96 -4.14 -0.06
C LYS A 90 12.05 -4.49 -1.53
N PHE A 91 11.73 -5.74 -1.89
CA PHE A 91 11.84 -6.19 -3.28
C PHE A 91 13.24 -5.92 -3.89
N ALA A 92 14.31 -6.03 -3.10
CA ALA A 92 15.67 -5.74 -3.53
C ALA A 92 16.09 -6.49 -4.81
N SER A 93 15.56 -7.71 -4.99
CA SER A 93 15.82 -8.52 -6.20
C SER A 93 15.18 -7.94 -7.48
N LEU A 94 14.23 -7.01 -7.36
CA LEU A 94 13.62 -6.33 -8.50
C LEU A 94 14.32 -5.03 -8.86
N LYS A 95 15.29 -4.56 -8.07
CA LYS A 95 15.96 -3.28 -8.30
C LYS A 95 16.48 -3.14 -9.72
N GLY A 96 16.13 -2.03 -10.36
CA GLY A 96 16.48 -1.72 -11.74
C GLY A 96 15.58 -2.37 -12.81
N LEU A 97 14.67 -3.28 -12.43
CA LEU A 97 13.72 -3.85 -13.37
C LEU A 97 12.62 -2.84 -13.73
N ASN A 98 12.27 -2.81 -14.99
CA ASN A 98 11.13 -2.05 -15.47
C ASN A 98 9.84 -2.87 -15.29
N ILE A 99 9.15 -2.63 -14.18
CA ILE A 99 7.92 -3.33 -13.80
C ILE A 99 6.78 -3.05 -14.79
N ARG A 100 6.74 -1.85 -15.37
CA ARG A 100 5.76 -1.49 -16.41
C ARG A 100 5.85 -2.44 -17.62
N GLN A 101 7.07 -2.72 -18.08
CA GLN A 101 7.28 -3.64 -19.20
C GLN A 101 6.92 -5.08 -18.82
N GLU A 102 7.24 -5.53 -17.60
CA GLU A 102 6.87 -6.86 -17.14
C GLU A 102 5.35 -7.04 -17.04
N LEU A 103 4.64 -6.07 -16.48
CA LEU A 103 3.17 -6.10 -16.42
C LEU A 103 2.54 -6.07 -17.82
N SER A 104 3.07 -5.25 -18.73
CA SER A 104 2.64 -5.21 -20.13
C SER A 104 2.84 -6.55 -20.83
N ARG A 105 3.99 -7.19 -20.64
CA ARG A 105 4.30 -8.51 -21.21
C ARG A 105 3.31 -9.59 -20.72
N VAL A 106 2.99 -9.57 -19.44
CA VAL A 106 2.10 -10.57 -18.80
C VAL A 106 0.64 -10.39 -19.23
N THR A 107 0.18 -9.14 -19.31
CA THR A 107 -1.24 -8.80 -19.46
C THR A 107 -1.64 -8.47 -20.90
N GLY A 108 -0.67 -8.14 -21.75
CA GLY A 108 -0.93 -7.62 -23.12
C GLY A 108 -1.44 -6.17 -23.12
N ILE A 109 -1.53 -5.52 -21.97
CA ILE A 109 -1.97 -4.12 -21.88
C ILE A 109 -0.78 -3.20 -22.23
N LEU A 110 -1.06 -2.16 -23.03
CA LEU A 110 -0.03 -1.21 -23.47
C LEU A 110 0.67 -0.56 -22.28
N PRO A 111 2.01 -0.40 -22.29
CA PRO A 111 2.74 0.25 -21.22
C PRO A 111 2.21 1.64 -20.86
N SER A 112 1.73 2.42 -21.84
CA SER A 112 1.13 3.73 -21.63
C SER A 112 -0.19 3.71 -20.84
N SER A 113 -0.84 2.55 -20.72
CA SER A 113 -2.07 2.34 -19.97
C SER A 113 -1.83 1.68 -18.61
N ILE A 114 -0.58 1.60 -18.16
CA ILE A 114 -0.19 1.08 -16.84
C ILE A 114 0.32 2.25 -16.00
N LEU A 115 -0.41 2.60 -14.96
CA LEU A 115 -0.10 3.72 -14.08
C LEU A 115 0.28 3.19 -12.69
N PHE A 116 1.24 3.88 -12.07
CA PHE A 116 1.72 3.56 -10.72
C PHE A 116 1.46 4.72 -9.77
N THR A 117 1.17 4.40 -8.53
CA THR A 117 1.13 5.35 -7.42
C THR A 117 1.66 4.68 -6.15
N ASN A 118 2.00 5.50 -5.16
CA ASN A 118 2.36 4.99 -3.84
C ASN A 118 1.17 4.28 -3.18
N ASP A 119 1.45 3.23 -2.38
CA ASP A 119 0.43 2.42 -1.69
C ASP A 119 -0.43 3.24 -0.73
N ALA A 120 0.17 4.13 0.09
CA ALA A 120 -0.59 5.01 0.97
C ALA A 120 -1.43 6.03 0.19
N ALA A 121 -0.92 6.53 -0.96
CA ALA A 121 -1.67 7.41 -1.84
C ALA A 121 -2.87 6.69 -2.46
N ALA A 122 -2.69 5.46 -2.94
CA ALA A 122 -3.78 4.64 -3.48
C ALA A 122 -4.86 4.39 -2.42
N PHE A 123 -4.45 4.02 -1.19
CA PHE A 123 -5.35 3.82 -0.06
C PHE A 123 -6.16 5.09 0.24
N GLY A 124 -5.49 6.24 0.39
CA GLY A 124 -6.17 7.50 0.72
C GLY A 124 -7.12 7.97 -0.38
N MET A 125 -6.74 7.86 -1.65
CA MET A 125 -7.63 8.18 -2.77
C MET A 125 -8.84 7.26 -2.83
N GLY A 126 -8.65 5.96 -2.59
CA GLY A 126 -9.73 4.98 -2.48
C GLY A 126 -10.68 5.31 -1.33
N ALA A 127 -10.15 5.57 -0.14
CA ALA A 127 -10.93 5.94 1.03
C ALA A 127 -11.72 7.24 0.81
N TRP A 128 -11.09 8.27 0.22
CA TRP A 128 -11.75 9.52 -0.13
C TRP A 128 -12.91 9.29 -1.12
N ARG A 129 -12.68 8.46 -2.13
CA ARG A 129 -13.71 8.15 -3.12
C ARG A 129 -14.88 7.38 -2.52
N LEU A 130 -14.63 6.39 -1.70
CA LEU A 130 -15.65 5.58 -1.01
C LEU A 130 -16.46 6.41 0.00
N ASN A 131 -15.84 7.43 0.63
CA ASN A 131 -16.53 8.38 1.51
C ASN A 131 -17.36 9.44 0.75
N GLY A 132 -17.62 9.22 -0.52
CA GLY A 132 -18.44 10.09 -1.36
C GLY A 132 -17.75 11.37 -1.83
N SER A 133 -16.43 11.46 -1.70
CA SER A 133 -15.61 12.59 -2.20
C SER A 133 -16.06 13.95 -1.65
N ARG A 134 -16.51 13.99 -0.39
CA ARG A 134 -17.12 15.18 0.24
C ARG A 134 -16.10 16.16 0.79
N ASP A 135 -14.98 15.63 1.26
CA ASP A 135 -13.96 16.45 1.89
C ASP A 135 -13.03 17.05 0.82
N ARG A 136 -12.81 18.35 0.87
CA ARG A 136 -11.85 19.02 -0.01
C ARG A 136 -10.40 18.68 0.37
N HIS A 137 -10.17 18.43 1.65
CA HIS A 137 -8.87 18.11 2.21
C HIS A 137 -9.00 16.85 3.06
N LEU A 138 -8.14 15.87 2.82
CA LEU A 138 -8.07 14.65 3.61
C LEU A 138 -6.60 14.28 3.82
N ILE A 139 -6.29 13.82 5.03
CA ILE A 139 -5.03 13.15 5.33
C ILE A 139 -5.35 11.69 5.59
N GLY A 140 -4.87 10.81 4.71
CA GLY A 140 -4.89 9.37 4.91
C GLY A 140 -3.62 8.92 5.60
N VAL A 141 -3.75 8.02 6.59
CA VAL A 141 -2.61 7.46 7.34
C VAL A 141 -2.71 5.95 7.33
N THR A 142 -1.61 5.29 6.98
CA THR A 142 -1.47 3.85 7.11
C THR A 142 -0.43 3.53 8.18
N LEU A 143 -0.85 2.73 9.18
CA LEU A 143 0.00 2.28 10.29
C LEU A 143 0.24 0.78 10.14
N GLY A 144 1.47 0.41 9.85
CA GLY A 144 1.89 -0.96 9.65
C GLY A 144 3.35 -1.15 10.02
N THR A 145 4.10 -1.91 9.24
CA THR A 145 5.56 -2.03 9.38
C THR A 145 6.23 -0.66 9.36
N GLY A 146 5.70 0.26 8.55
CA GLY A 146 6.09 1.67 8.49
C GLY A 146 4.91 2.61 8.75
N PHE A 147 5.16 3.90 8.57
CA PHE A 147 4.21 5.01 8.71
C PHE A 147 3.97 5.64 7.34
N GLY A 148 2.90 5.23 6.66
CA GLY A 148 2.49 5.82 5.39
C GLY A 148 1.51 6.98 5.59
N ALA A 149 1.59 7.98 4.72
CA ALA A 149 0.64 9.08 4.67
C ALA A 149 0.32 9.46 3.22
N CYS A 150 -0.87 9.97 3.00
CA CYS A 150 -1.22 10.67 1.78
C CYS A 150 -2.02 11.93 2.10
N PHE A 151 -1.88 12.93 1.24
CA PHE A 151 -2.60 14.18 1.33
C PHE A 151 -3.48 14.35 0.10
N ILE A 152 -4.76 14.63 0.31
CA ILE A 152 -5.70 14.97 -0.75
C ILE A 152 -6.08 16.44 -0.56
N VAL A 153 -5.88 17.22 -1.60
CA VAL A 153 -6.21 18.65 -1.66
C VAL A 153 -7.09 18.88 -2.88
N ASP A 154 -8.27 19.40 -2.66
CA ASP A 154 -9.28 19.62 -3.71
C ASP A 154 -9.54 18.36 -4.57
N GLY A 155 -9.56 17.19 -3.91
CA GLY A 155 -9.84 15.91 -4.56
C GLY A 155 -8.67 15.31 -5.36
N CYS A 156 -7.48 15.90 -5.28
CA CYS A 156 -6.27 15.42 -5.94
C CYS A 156 -5.21 15.01 -4.92
N TYR A 157 -4.49 13.93 -5.21
CA TYR A 157 -3.31 13.57 -4.44
C TYR A 157 -2.26 14.68 -4.55
N ALA A 158 -1.79 15.16 -3.41
CA ALA A 158 -0.84 16.26 -3.31
C ALA A 158 0.48 15.80 -2.68
N THR A 159 1.60 16.16 -3.32
CA THR A 159 2.96 15.90 -2.84
C THR A 159 3.69 17.18 -2.41
N TYR A 160 3.04 18.32 -2.51
CA TYR A 160 3.53 19.63 -2.07
C TYR A 160 2.36 20.62 -1.93
N GLY A 161 2.59 21.71 -1.26
CA GLY A 161 1.63 22.80 -1.10
C GLY A 161 1.42 23.22 0.36
N PRO A 162 0.56 24.18 0.63
CA PRO A 162 0.27 24.62 2.00
C PRO A 162 -0.27 23.47 2.85
N GLY A 163 0.42 23.15 3.96
CA GLY A 163 0.05 22.07 4.85
C GLY A 163 0.40 20.65 4.35
N VAL A 164 1.06 20.54 3.21
CA VAL A 164 1.52 19.25 2.66
C VAL A 164 3.05 19.18 2.77
N PRO A 165 3.62 18.19 3.45
CA PRO A 165 5.06 17.96 3.48
C PRO A 165 5.61 17.71 2.06
N ILE A 166 6.86 18.05 1.85
CA ILE A 166 7.54 17.76 0.58
C ILE A 166 7.51 16.24 0.34
N GLY A 167 7.06 15.82 -0.85
CA GLY A 167 6.84 14.43 -1.18
C GLY A 167 5.48 13.87 -0.77
N GLY A 168 4.68 14.60 0.03
CA GLY A 168 3.39 14.11 0.55
C GLY A 168 3.54 12.98 1.57
N GLU A 169 4.69 12.88 2.21
CA GLU A 169 5.04 11.80 3.14
C GLU A 169 5.30 12.33 4.56
N LEU A 170 4.98 11.55 5.57
CA LEU A 170 5.20 11.89 6.98
C LEU A 170 6.21 10.98 7.68
N TRP A 171 6.54 9.81 7.13
CA TRP A 171 7.40 8.83 7.79
C TRP A 171 8.76 9.39 8.22
N ASN A 172 9.38 10.21 7.36
CA ASN A 172 10.69 10.83 7.57
C ASN A 172 10.61 12.25 8.16
N TYR A 173 9.41 12.70 8.56
CA TYR A 173 9.26 14.04 9.14
C TYR A 173 10.01 14.12 10.48
N PRO A 174 10.83 15.17 10.72
CA PRO A 174 11.56 15.33 11.97
C PRO A 174 10.60 15.42 13.16
N PHE A 175 10.77 14.54 14.14
CA PHE A 175 9.96 14.51 15.34
C PHE A 175 10.80 14.10 16.55
N ARG A 176 10.90 14.96 17.57
CA ARG A 176 11.61 14.71 18.85
C ARG A 176 13.06 14.20 18.67
N GLY A 177 13.80 14.74 17.70
CA GLY A 177 15.19 14.39 17.46
C GLY A 177 15.44 13.16 16.59
N VAL A 178 14.36 12.49 16.15
CA VAL A 178 14.38 11.37 15.18
C VAL A 178 13.30 11.59 14.14
N ILE A 179 12.83 10.55 13.44
CA ILE A 179 11.75 10.66 12.46
C ILE A 179 10.41 10.18 13.02
N ALA A 180 9.31 10.65 12.44
CA ALA A 180 7.96 10.32 12.90
C ALA A 180 7.69 8.81 12.93
N GLU A 181 8.19 8.05 11.93
CA GLU A 181 8.03 6.59 11.88
C GLU A 181 8.61 5.87 13.10
N ASP A 182 9.63 6.42 13.74
CA ASP A 182 10.24 5.84 14.94
C ASP A 182 9.29 5.83 16.17
N TYR A 183 8.17 6.58 16.10
CA TYR A 183 7.18 6.66 17.18
C TYR A 183 5.83 6.03 16.85
N VAL A 184 5.56 5.73 15.58
CA VAL A 184 4.21 5.30 15.17
C VAL A 184 4.21 4.05 14.27
N SER A 185 5.33 3.35 14.15
CA SER A 185 5.42 2.09 13.42
C SER A 185 5.18 0.88 14.32
N THR A 186 4.81 -0.27 13.71
CA THR A 186 4.72 -1.55 14.43
C THR A 186 5.98 -1.86 15.24
N ARG A 187 7.16 -1.60 14.68
CA ARG A 187 8.45 -1.80 15.35
C ARG A 187 8.59 -0.98 16.63
N TRP A 188 8.07 0.25 16.61
CA TRP A 188 8.06 1.09 17.81
C TRP A 188 7.17 0.49 18.90
N PHE A 189 5.97 0.04 18.57
CA PHE A 189 5.07 -0.58 19.54
C PHE A 189 5.64 -1.88 20.11
N GLU A 190 6.25 -2.74 19.29
CA GLU A 190 6.91 -3.96 19.74
C GLU A 190 8.04 -3.65 20.73
N LYS A 191 8.92 -2.72 20.37
CA LYS A 191 10.02 -2.28 21.24
C LYS A 191 9.50 -1.67 22.54
N ARG A 192 8.53 -0.76 22.44
CA ARG A 192 7.98 -0.07 23.59
C ARG A 192 7.25 -1.00 24.55
N PHE A 193 6.51 -1.95 24.02
CA PHE A 193 5.84 -2.96 24.83
C PHE A 193 6.86 -3.85 25.57
N ALA A 194 7.90 -4.30 24.89
CA ALA A 194 8.98 -5.08 25.53
C ALA A 194 9.71 -4.30 26.62
N GLU A 195 9.96 -3.00 26.42
CA GLU A 195 10.54 -2.12 27.44
C GLU A 195 9.67 -2.02 28.71
N LEU A 196 8.35 -2.01 28.55
CA LEU A 196 7.41 -1.83 29.66
C LEU A 196 7.07 -3.15 30.38
N THR A 197 7.09 -4.26 29.69
CA THR A 197 6.61 -5.56 30.22
C THR A 197 7.70 -6.60 30.39
N GLY A 198 8.83 -6.46 29.68
CA GLY A 198 9.85 -7.50 29.57
C GLY A 198 9.48 -8.62 28.58
N GLU A 199 8.29 -8.59 27.97
CA GLU A 199 7.83 -9.61 27.02
C GLU A 199 7.86 -9.09 25.56
N ALA A 200 8.28 -9.95 24.63
CA ALA A 200 8.22 -9.67 23.21
C ALA A 200 6.83 -10.01 22.66
N ILE A 201 6.33 -9.15 21.78
CA ILE A 201 5.11 -9.36 21.01
C ILE A 201 5.44 -9.39 19.52
N HIS A 202 4.53 -9.92 18.72
CA HIS A 202 4.62 -9.88 17.26
C HIS A 202 3.45 -9.09 16.68
N GLY A 203 3.76 -7.89 16.22
CA GLY A 203 2.77 -6.93 15.72
C GLY A 203 1.91 -6.28 16.81
N VAL A 204 1.25 -5.19 16.45
CA VAL A 204 0.31 -4.48 17.34
C VAL A 204 -0.86 -5.39 17.73
N LYS A 205 -1.25 -6.32 16.86
CA LYS A 205 -2.30 -7.29 17.16
C LYS A 205 -1.96 -8.13 18.39
N GLY A 206 -0.73 -8.63 18.51
CA GLY A 206 -0.30 -9.38 19.70
C GLY A 206 -0.44 -8.59 21.00
N MET A 207 -0.15 -7.29 20.98
CA MET A 207 -0.37 -6.40 22.11
C MET A 207 -1.86 -6.29 22.47
N ILE A 208 -2.73 -6.12 21.48
CA ILE A 208 -4.18 -6.01 21.68
C ILE A 208 -4.78 -7.33 22.18
N ASP A 209 -4.34 -8.47 21.66
CA ASP A 209 -4.80 -9.79 22.11
C ASP A 209 -4.49 -10.00 23.61
N LEU A 210 -3.30 -9.58 24.07
CA LEU A 210 -2.93 -9.63 25.49
C LEU A 210 -3.78 -8.66 26.34
N TYR A 211 -4.02 -7.44 25.86
CA TYR A 211 -4.90 -6.46 26.50
C TYR A 211 -6.33 -7.01 26.68
N GLN A 212 -6.90 -7.60 25.65
CA GLN A 212 -8.22 -8.20 25.67
C GLN A 212 -8.30 -9.42 26.62
N ALA A 213 -7.21 -10.16 26.74
CA ALA A 213 -7.07 -11.24 27.73
C ALA A 213 -6.87 -10.73 29.17
N GLY A 214 -6.90 -9.43 29.41
CA GLY A 214 -6.74 -8.81 30.71
C GLY A 214 -5.30 -8.65 31.21
N LYS A 215 -4.32 -8.99 30.37
CA LYS A 215 -2.88 -8.87 30.68
C LYS A 215 -2.33 -7.53 30.19
N TYR A 216 -1.38 -6.97 30.95
CA TYR A 216 -0.62 -5.76 30.58
C TYR A 216 -1.49 -4.56 30.15
N LYS A 217 -2.65 -4.36 30.77
CA LYS A 217 -3.56 -3.27 30.41
C LYS A 217 -2.92 -1.91 30.51
N THR A 218 -2.32 -1.63 31.67
CA THR A 218 -1.66 -0.35 31.93
C THR A 218 -0.46 -0.12 31.00
N GLU A 219 0.35 -1.14 30.76
CA GLU A 219 1.53 -1.06 29.90
C GLU A 219 1.10 -0.86 28.43
N THR A 220 0.04 -1.53 27.99
CA THR A 220 -0.54 -1.34 26.65
C THR A 220 -1.05 0.09 26.49
N GLU A 221 -1.80 0.63 27.44
CA GLU A 221 -2.29 2.02 27.42
C GLU A 221 -1.12 3.01 27.41
N ARG A 222 -0.06 2.77 28.18
CA ARG A 222 1.17 3.58 28.16
C ARG A 222 1.96 3.47 26.87
N SER A 223 1.78 2.40 26.10
CA SER A 223 2.38 2.29 24.78
C SER A 223 1.70 3.20 23.73
N TRP A 224 0.42 3.51 23.92
CA TRP A 224 -0.30 4.46 23.06
C TRP A 224 -0.08 5.93 23.44
N CYS A 225 0.34 6.19 24.70
CA CYS A 225 0.63 7.52 25.19
C CYS A 225 2.13 7.65 25.52
N PRO A 226 2.98 8.03 24.57
CA PRO A 226 4.44 8.10 24.78
C PRO A 226 4.90 9.34 25.58
N LEU A 227 4.02 9.98 26.33
CA LEU A 227 4.28 11.16 27.17
C LEU A 227 4.38 10.81 28.63
#